data_87ceb6df8f8406b33338b4db4342c6e7
#
_entry.id   87ceb6df8f8406b33338b4db4342c6e7
#
_cell.length_a   1.000
_cell.length_b   1.000
_cell.length_c   1.000
_cell.angle_alpha   90.00
_cell.angle_beta   90.00
_cell.angle_gamma   90.00
#
_symmetry.space_group_name_H-M   'P 1'
#
loop_
_entity.id
_entity.type
_entity.pdbx_description
1 polymer ?
#
loop_
_entity_poly.entity_id
_entity_poly.type
_entity_poly.pdbx_seq_one_letter_code
_entity_poly.pdbx_strand_id
1 'polypeptide(L)'
;MKKEFFKFVFLGAGSSVFTMRLVGDILKEDTIKKGHIALVDLDEKLLRETEEAVKELVAFSGQEFEVTAHIDYKDALPGTDYLFNTIAT
;
A
#
# COMPACT_ATOMS: atom_id res chain seq x y z
N MET A 1 -1.31 -1.40 -25.42
CA MET A 1 -0.19 -1.58 -24.49
C MET A 1 -0.68 -1.98 -23.13
N LYS A 2 -0.13 -3.04 -22.56
CA LYS A 2 -0.50 -3.44 -21.22
C LYS A 2 0.16 -2.53 -20.20
N LYS A 3 -0.61 -2.10 -19.22
CA LYS A 3 -0.05 -1.38 -18.09
C LYS A 3 0.68 -2.38 -17.20
N GLU A 4 1.91 -2.07 -16.84
CA GLU A 4 2.73 -2.94 -15.99
C GLU A 4 2.99 -2.39 -14.60
N PHE A 5 2.71 -1.10 -14.41
CA PHE A 5 2.94 -0.42 -13.14
C PHE A 5 1.60 0.04 -12.59
N PHE A 6 1.28 -0.39 -11.37
CA PHE A 6 0.01 -0.06 -10.74
C PHE A 6 0.25 0.64 -9.40
N LYS A 7 -0.58 1.63 -9.12
CA LYS A 7 -0.53 2.33 -7.84
C LYS A 7 -1.73 1.94 -6.99
N PHE A 8 -1.45 1.47 -5.78
CA PHE A 8 -2.44 1.07 -4.79
C PHE A 8 -2.40 2.05 -3.62
N VAL A 9 -3.54 2.64 -3.29
CA VAL A 9 -3.64 3.55 -2.16
C VAL A 9 -4.51 2.92 -1.08
N PHE A 10 -4.01 2.92 0.16
CA PHE A 10 -4.70 2.35 1.30
C PHE A 10 -5.07 3.47 2.27
N LEU A 11 -6.33 3.85 2.34
CA LEU A 11 -6.83 4.83 3.30
C LEU A 11 -7.15 4.13 4.61
N GLY A 12 -6.65 4.70 5.72
CA GLY A 12 -6.79 4.05 7.02
C GLY A 12 -5.80 2.93 7.22
N ALA A 13 -4.61 3.06 6.62
CA ALA A 13 -3.61 2.00 6.56
C ALA A 13 -3.08 1.57 7.92
N GLY A 14 -3.28 2.38 8.97
CA GLY A 14 -2.88 2.02 10.32
C GLY A 14 -3.57 0.79 10.86
N SER A 15 -4.67 0.35 10.22
CA SER A 15 -5.29 -0.94 10.52
C SER A 15 -4.41 -2.04 9.92
N SER A 16 -3.31 -2.34 10.61
CA SER A 16 -2.19 -3.09 10.06
C SER A 16 -2.54 -4.51 9.60
N VAL A 17 -3.41 -5.21 10.35
CA VAL A 17 -3.79 -6.58 9.99
C VAL A 17 -4.48 -6.62 8.63
N PHE A 18 -5.42 -5.70 8.41
CA PHE A 18 -6.16 -5.63 7.16
C PHE A 18 -5.25 -5.21 6.01
N THR A 19 -4.42 -4.20 6.26
CA THR A 19 -3.47 -3.70 5.26
C THR A 19 -2.49 -4.79 4.84
N MET A 20 -1.93 -5.51 5.81
CA MET A 20 -0.96 -6.57 5.52
C MET A 20 -1.59 -7.71 4.72
N ARG A 21 -2.86 -8.03 5.00
CA ARG A 21 -3.57 -9.06 4.24
C ARG A 21 -3.74 -8.65 2.78
N LEU A 22 -4.16 -7.40 2.55
CA LEU A 22 -4.37 -6.91 1.19
C LEU A 22 -3.05 -6.81 0.43
N VAL A 23 -2.00 -6.31 1.07
CA VAL A 23 -0.68 -6.24 0.45
C VAL A 23 -0.19 -7.65 0.10
N GLY A 24 -0.37 -8.60 1.02
CA GLY A 24 0.01 -9.98 0.74
C GLY A 24 -0.69 -10.54 -0.48
N ASP A 25 -1.98 -10.24 -0.64
CA ASP A 25 -2.74 -10.69 -1.80
C ASP A 25 -2.20 -10.06 -3.09
N ILE A 26 -1.87 -8.78 -3.04
CA ILE A 26 -1.30 -8.08 -4.21
C ILE A 26 0.02 -8.72 -4.62
N LEU A 27 0.87 -9.03 -3.65
CA LEU A 27 2.19 -9.61 -3.92
C LEU A 27 2.11 -11.03 -4.47
N LYS A 28 0.99 -11.71 -4.27
CA LYS A 28 0.78 -13.06 -4.80
C LYS A 28 0.26 -13.08 -6.22
N GLU A 29 -0.20 -11.93 -6.73
CA GLU A 29 -0.74 -11.86 -8.08
C GLU A 29 0.35 -11.96 -9.11
N ASP A 30 0.28 -12.97 -9.98
CA ASP A 30 1.30 -13.21 -11.01
C ASP A 30 1.38 -12.09 -12.03
N THR A 31 0.29 -11.38 -12.25
CA THR A 31 0.21 -10.32 -13.26
C THR A 31 0.68 -8.96 -12.74
N ILE A 32 0.86 -8.81 -11.42
CA ILE A 32 1.27 -7.55 -10.81
C ILE A 32 2.65 -7.73 -10.20
N LYS A 33 3.68 -7.30 -10.93
CA LYS A 33 5.08 -7.52 -10.54
C LYS A 33 5.74 -6.29 -9.95
N LYS A 34 5.21 -5.11 -10.23
CA LYS A 34 5.79 -3.85 -9.76
C LYS A 34 4.72 -2.80 -9.62
N GLY A 35 4.98 -1.83 -8.77
CA GLY A 35 4.04 -0.74 -8.55
C GLY A 35 4.40 0.11 -7.35
N HIS A 36 3.40 0.83 -6.88
CA HIS A 36 3.55 1.75 -5.77
C HIS A 36 2.43 1.47 -4.75
N ILE A 37 2.82 1.23 -3.52
CA ILE A 37 1.88 1.05 -2.40
C ILE A 37 1.98 2.31 -1.55
N ALA A 38 0.92 3.13 -1.56
CA ALA A 38 0.85 4.36 -0.80
C ALA A 38 -0.07 4.17 0.40
N LEU A 39 0.48 4.30 1.59
CA LEU A 39 -0.25 4.09 2.84
C LEU A 39 -0.65 5.45 3.41
N VAL A 40 -1.92 5.61 3.77
CA VAL A 40 -2.44 6.87 4.30
C VAL A 40 -3.14 6.63 5.62
N ASP A 41 -2.76 7.38 6.64
CA ASP A 41 -3.44 7.37 7.93
C ASP A 41 -3.14 8.65 8.69
N LEU A 42 -4.11 9.12 9.46
CA LEU A 42 -3.92 10.30 10.30
C LEU A 42 -3.11 9.98 11.56
N ASP A 43 -3.09 8.72 11.97
CA ASP A 43 -2.29 8.28 13.12
C ASP A 43 -0.87 7.98 12.65
N GLU A 44 0.03 8.92 12.85
CA GLU A 44 1.40 8.81 12.35
C GLU A 44 2.15 7.61 12.93
N LYS A 45 1.94 7.31 14.20
CA LYS A 45 2.62 6.18 14.83
C LYS A 45 2.23 4.86 14.19
N LEU A 46 0.93 4.63 14.06
CA LEU A 46 0.44 3.41 13.42
C LEU A 46 0.85 3.35 11.96
N LEU A 47 0.84 4.49 11.29
CA LEU A 47 1.24 4.58 9.89
C LEU A 47 2.70 4.14 9.72
N ARG A 48 3.61 4.61 10.59
CA ARG A 48 5.02 4.25 10.49
C ARG A 48 5.25 2.77 10.76
N GLU A 49 4.55 2.23 11.75
CA GLU A 49 4.64 0.79 12.04
C GLU A 49 4.17 -0.05 10.85
N THR A 50 3.07 0.34 10.24
CA THR A 50 2.54 -0.36 9.07
C THR A 50 3.48 -0.22 7.87
N GLU A 51 4.04 0.97 7.67
CA GLU A 51 5.01 1.21 6.61
C GLU A 51 6.20 0.26 6.72
N GLU A 52 6.77 0.11 7.91
CA GLU A 52 7.89 -0.79 8.12
C GLU A 52 7.50 -2.23 7.81
N ALA A 53 6.34 -2.67 8.29
CA ALA A 53 5.89 -4.04 8.07
C ALA A 53 5.65 -4.32 6.59
N VAL A 54 5.06 -3.37 5.87
CA VAL A 54 4.82 -3.51 4.43
C VAL A 54 6.13 -3.56 3.65
N LYS A 55 7.09 -2.69 4.02
CA LYS A 55 8.41 -2.69 3.38
C LYS A 55 9.13 -4.01 3.56
N GLU A 56 9.05 -4.59 4.76
CA GLU A 56 9.64 -5.89 5.02
C GLU A 56 9.00 -6.98 4.17
N LEU A 57 7.67 -6.97 4.07
CA LEU A 57 6.96 -7.95 3.28
C LEU A 57 7.32 -7.85 1.80
N VAL A 58 7.39 -6.62 1.28
CA VAL A 58 7.78 -6.37 -0.11
C VAL A 58 9.20 -6.88 -0.36
N ALA A 59 10.13 -6.57 0.55
CA ALA A 59 11.50 -7.02 0.42
C ALA A 59 11.58 -8.54 0.41
N PHE A 60 10.82 -9.19 1.27
CA PHE A 60 10.79 -10.65 1.34
C PHE A 60 10.25 -11.27 0.06
N SER A 61 9.25 -10.63 -0.55
CA SER A 61 8.63 -11.13 -1.77
C SER A 61 9.53 -11.04 -3.00
N GLY A 62 10.51 -10.15 -2.99
CA GLY A 62 11.36 -9.89 -4.14
C GLY A 62 10.70 -9.08 -5.24
N GLN A 63 9.49 -8.58 -5.03
CA GLN A 63 8.78 -7.76 -6.02
C GLN A 63 9.28 -6.32 -5.98
N GLU A 64 9.06 -5.62 -7.10
CA GLU A 64 9.51 -4.24 -7.25
C GLU A 64 8.39 -3.25 -6.90
N PHE A 65 8.12 -3.07 -5.61
CA PHE A 65 7.14 -2.11 -5.16
C PHE A 65 7.78 -1.00 -4.35
N GLU A 66 7.42 0.23 -4.68
CA GLU A 66 7.76 1.37 -3.86
C GLU A 66 6.70 1.48 -2.76
N VAL A 67 7.11 1.72 -1.53
CA VAL A 67 6.19 1.89 -0.40
C VAL A 67 6.38 3.28 0.16
N THR A 68 5.29 4.06 0.22
CA THR A 68 5.31 5.41 0.79
C THR A 68 4.22 5.55 1.84
N ALA A 69 4.41 6.50 2.74
CA ALA A 69 3.45 6.78 3.81
C ALA A 69 3.09 8.26 3.79
N HIS A 70 1.80 8.54 3.97
CA HIS A 70 1.26 9.88 3.84
C HIS A 70 0.25 10.14 4.95
N ILE A 71 0.33 11.31 5.57
CA ILE A 71 -0.68 11.74 6.54
C ILE A 71 -1.84 12.39 5.81
N ASP A 72 -1.57 13.09 4.71
CA ASP A 72 -2.58 13.72 3.88
C ASP A 72 -2.88 12.85 2.66
N TYR A 73 -4.14 12.40 2.55
CA TYR A 73 -4.55 11.55 1.43
C TYR A 73 -4.38 12.25 0.08
N LYS A 74 -4.40 13.58 0.05
CA LYS A 74 -4.25 14.33 -1.20
C LYS A 74 -2.88 14.11 -1.83
N ASP A 75 -1.87 13.87 -1.02
CA ASP A 75 -0.53 13.59 -1.53
C ASP A 75 -0.44 12.21 -2.16
N ALA A 76 -1.29 11.30 -1.73
CA ALA A 76 -1.24 9.90 -2.17
C ALA A 76 -2.08 9.64 -3.42
N LEU A 77 -3.16 10.40 -3.61
CA LEU A 77 -4.15 10.09 -4.64
C LEU A 77 -3.71 10.21 -6.10
N PRO A 78 -2.83 11.16 -6.50
CA PRO A 78 -2.50 11.29 -7.93
C PRO A 78 -1.96 9.98 -8.52
N GLY A 79 -2.51 9.58 -9.65
CA GLY A 79 -2.07 8.37 -10.33
C GLY A 79 -2.57 7.07 -9.76
N THR A 80 -3.55 7.11 -8.85
CA THR A 80 -4.08 5.91 -8.21
C THR A 80 -4.82 5.02 -9.20
N ASP A 81 -4.47 3.75 -9.22
CA ASP A 81 -5.18 2.74 -10.00
C ASP A 81 -6.22 2.02 -9.14
N TYR A 82 -5.88 1.72 -7.90
CA TYR A 82 -6.78 1.01 -6.97
C TYR A 82 -6.77 1.70 -5.61
N LEU A 83 -7.94 1.97 -5.10
CA LEU A 83 -8.11 2.61 -3.81
C LEU A 83 -8.81 1.66 -2.85
N PHE A 84 -8.14 1.37 -1.73
CA PHE A 84 -8.72 0.56 -0.66
C PHE A 84 -9.03 1.46 0.53
N ASN A 85 -10.30 1.49 0.92
CA ASN A 85 -10.72 2.26 2.09
C ASN A 85 -10.89 1.29 3.25
N THR A 86 -9.97 1.33 4.19
CA THR A 86 -9.98 0.46 5.36
C THR A 86 -10.48 1.17 6.62
N ILE A 87 -10.95 2.42 6.47
CA ILE A 87 -11.43 3.19 7.61
C ILE A 87 -12.76 2.58 8.08
N ALA A 88 -12.78 2.18 9.34
CA ALA A 88 -14.00 1.68 9.95
C ALA A 88 -14.98 2.82 10.19
N THR A 89 -16.23 2.63 9.86
CA THR A 89 -17.29 3.61 10.11
C THR A 89 -18.21 3.15 11.21
#